data_f3a54821dc38dcef19b30187c811145d
#
_entry.id   f3a54821dc38dcef19b30187c811145d
#
_cell.length_a   1.000
_cell.length_b   1.000
_cell.length_c   1.000
_cell.angle_alpha   90.00
_cell.angle_beta   90.00
_cell.angle_gamma   90.00
#
_symmetry.space_group_name_H-M   'P 1'
#
loop_
_entity.id
_entity.type
_entity.pdbx_description
1 polymer ?
#
loop_
_entity_poly.entity_id
_entity_poly.type
_entity_poly.pdbx_seq_one_letter_code
_entity_poly.pdbx_strand_id
1 'polypeptide(L)'
;MKKIFILLFVLTSFNSYAVDKRTTFNNDIFKKAQLNGQTVVINSWNKNCSTCAKQVKILNEAEKEFSDILFLSFVQTKDKDIAKSLDIDYWTTIVVYKNNKEIARSIGQTKKTEIYSLINSL
;
A
#
# COMPACT_ATOMS: atom_id res chain seq x y z
N MET A 1 1.65 -48.00 36.71
CA MET A 1 1.56 -46.53 36.87
C MET A 1 1.64 -45.91 35.46
N LYS A 2 0.50 -45.46 34.94
CA LYS A 2 0.47 -44.78 33.66
C LYS A 2 0.76 -43.30 33.90
N LYS A 3 1.91 -42.84 33.44
CA LYS A 3 2.23 -41.41 33.44
C LYS A 3 1.45 -40.76 32.29
N ILE A 4 0.42 -40.01 32.64
CA ILE A 4 -0.32 -39.18 31.67
C ILE A 4 0.54 -37.95 31.38
N PHE A 5 1.11 -37.91 30.21
CA PHE A 5 1.76 -36.70 29.64
C PHE A 5 0.63 -35.77 29.19
N ILE A 6 0.30 -34.81 30.03
CA ILE A 6 -0.58 -33.73 29.62
C ILE A 6 0.27 -32.80 28.71
N LEU A 7 0.11 -32.97 27.40
CA LEU A 7 0.67 -32.05 26.41
C LEU A 7 -0.11 -30.74 26.50
N LEU A 8 0.45 -29.79 27.23
CA LEU A 8 -0.10 -28.44 27.33
C LEU A 8 0.07 -27.77 25.96
N PHE A 9 -0.97 -27.83 25.12
CA PHE A 9 -1.04 -27.10 23.90
C PHE A 9 -1.20 -25.62 24.25
N VAL A 10 -0.09 -24.90 24.31
CA VAL A 10 -0.11 -23.45 24.41
C VAL A 10 -0.59 -22.93 23.05
N LEU A 11 -1.89 -22.67 22.95
CA LEU A 11 -2.46 -21.89 21.86
C LEU A 11 -1.91 -20.47 21.98
N THR A 12 -0.77 -20.23 21.34
CA THR A 12 -0.34 -18.87 21.08
C THR A 12 -1.35 -18.29 20.10
N SER A 13 -2.32 -17.57 20.64
CA SER A 13 -3.18 -16.70 19.83
C SER A 13 -2.28 -15.69 19.14
N PHE A 14 -1.92 -15.96 17.90
CA PHE A 14 -1.45 -14.90 17.04
C PHE A 14 -2.61 -13.93 16.90
N ASN A 15 -2.62 -12.90 17.72
CA ASN A 15 -3.37 -11.73 17.44
C ASN A 15 -2.77 -11.17 16.15
N SER A 16 -3.27 -11.67 15.00
CA SER A 16 -3.14 -10.94 13.78
C SER A 16 -3.99 -9.68 13.98
N TYR A 17 -3.36 -8.64 14.51
CA TYR A 17 -3.91 -7.32 14.29
C TYR A 17 -4.06 -7.24 12.78
N ALA A 18 -5.29 -7.15 12.29
CA ALA A 18 -5.56 -6.62 10.98
C ALA A 18 -5.06 -5.18 11.02
N VAL A 19 -3.76 -5.02 10.88
CA VAL A 19 -3.15 -3.75 10.55
C VAL A 19 -3.88 -3.37 9.29
N ASP A 20 -4.58 -2.27 9.35
CA ASP A 20 -5.09 -1.59 8.18
C ASP A 20 -3.93 -1.63 7.19
N LYS A 21 -4.00 -2.51 6.20
CA LYS A 21 -2.82 -2.94 5.41
C LYS A 21 -2.27 -1.84 4.50
N ARG A 22 -2.79 -0.65 4.66
CA ARG A 22 -2.27 0.53 4.06
C ARG A 22 -1.25 1.13 4.97
N THR A 23 -0.05 0.71 4.73
CA THR A 23 1.09 1.36 5.36
C THR A 23 1.04 2.82 5.00
N THR A 24 0.81 3.66 6.00
CA THR A 24 0.91 5.11 5.85
C THR A 24 2.29 5.45 5.31
N PHE A 25 2.34 6.35 4.34
CA PHE A 25 3.58 6.80 3.75
C PHE A 25 4.56 7.26 4.83
N ASN A 26 5.78 6.77 4.71
CA ASN A 26 6.91 7.16 5.55
C ASN A 26 8.15 7.26 4.65
N ASN A 27 8.87 8.37 4.75
CA ASN A 27 10.05 8.62 3.93
C ASN A 27 11.14 7.56 4.07
N ASP A 28 11.35 7.04 5.27
CA ASP A 28 12.41 6.05 5.52
C ASP A 28 12.03 4.70 4.88
N ILE A 29 10.78 4.28 5.02
CA ILE A 29 10.26 3.07 4.37
C ILE A 29 10.35 3.21 2.86
N PHE A 30 9.94 4.35 2.31
CA PHE A 30 9.98 4.63 0.88
C PHE A 30 11.41 4.60 0.32
N LYS A 31 12.34 5.30 0.95
CA LYS A 31 13.76 5.31 0.57
C LYS A 31 14.38 3.92 0.65
N LYS A 32 14.11 3.19 1.71
CA LYS A 32 14.60 1.82 1.89
C LYS A 32 14.12 0.88 0.79
N ALA A 33 12.83 0.96 0.44
CA ALA A 33 12.26 0.18 -0.64
C ALA A 33 12.93 0.50 -1.99
N GLN A 34 13.15 1.78 -2.26
CA GLN A 34 13.83 2.22 -3.49
C GLN A 34 15.29 1.75 -3.54
N LEU A 35 16.02 1.81 -2.44
CA LEU A 35 17.39 1.29 -2.36
C LEU A 35 17.48 -0.22 -2.60
N ASN A 36 16.43 -0.95 -2.20
CA ASN A 36 16.33 -2.39 -2.41
C ASN A 36 15.78 -2.76 -3.80
N GLY A 37 15.52 -1.80 -4.67
CA GLY A 37 14.95 -2.05 -5.99
C GLY A 37 13.50 -2.51 -5.98
N GLN A 38 12.79 -2.34 -4.85
CA GLN A 38 11.40 -2.74 -4.69
C GLN A 38 10.48 -1.75 -5.43
N THR A 39 9.50 -2.28 -6.15
CA THR A 39 8.42 -1.47 -6.71
C THR A 39 7.54 -0.92 -5.60
N VAL A 40 7.23 0.36 -5.66
CA VAL A 40 6.37 1.05 -4.69
C VAL A 40 5.19 1.69 -5.40
N VAL A 41 4.00 1.41 -4.90
CA VAL A 41 2.76 2.06 -5.33
C VAL A 41 2.31 3.01 -4.24
N ILE A 42 2.15 4.29 -4.58
CA ILE A 42 1.70 5.32 -3.65
C ILE A 42 0.36 5.84 -4.14
N ASN A 43 -0.62 5.93 -3.24
CA ASN A 43 -1.86 6.61 -3.55
C ASN A 43 -2.17 7.74 -2.56
N SER A 44 -2.66 8.85 -3.09
CA SER A 44 -3.22 9.93 -2.31
C SER A 44 -4.74 9.79 -2.23
N TRP A 45 -5.29 9.98 -1.05
CA TRP A 45 -6.71 9.85 -0.82
C TRP A 45 -7.24 10.92 0.15
N ASN A 46 -8.53 11.02 0.26
CA ASN A 46 -9.20 11.90 1.20
C ASN A 46 -10.40 11.19 1.82
N LYS A 47 -10.76 11.61 3.04
CA LYS A 47 -12.03 11.23 3.65
C LYS A 47 -13.17 11.76 2.80
N ASN A 48 -14.30 11.07 2.73
CA ASN A 48 -15.48 11.50 1.95
C ASN A 48 -15.25 11.62 0.43
N CYS A 49 -14.38 10.78 -0.11
CA CYS A 49 -14.07 10.72 -1.53
C CYS A 49 -14.51 9.37 -2.09
N SER A 50 -15.60 9.34 -2.87
CA SER A 50 -16.15 8.10 -3.45
C SER A 50 -15.20 7.45 -4.45
N THR A 51 -14.52 8.23 -5.26
CA THR A 51 -13.49 7.75 -6.20
C THR A 51 -12.31 7.14 -5.45
N CYS A 52 -11.87 7.76 -4.36
CA CYS A 52 -10.83 7.20 -3.49
C CYS A 52 -11.23 5.84 -2.94
N ALA A 53 -12.48 5.70 -2.47
CA ALA A 53 -12.99 4.44 -1.93
C ALA A 53 -12.95 3.30 -2.97
N LYS A 54 -13.27 3.58 -4.22
CA LYS A 54 -13.16 2.61 -5.32
C LYS A 54 -11.72 2.22 -5.60
N GLN A 55 -10.81 3.19 -5.64
CA GLN A 55 -9.37 2.94 -5.81
C GLN A 55 -8.82 2.10 -4.67
N VAL A 56 -9.20 2.44 -3.45
CA VAL A 56 -8.80 1.73 -2.23
C VAL A 56 -9.12 0.25 -2.29
N LYS A 57 -10.33 -0.08 -2.69
CA LYS A 57 -10.77 -1.46 -2.84
C LYS A 57 -9.90 -2.22 -3.84
N ILE A 58 -9.62 -1.62 -4.99
CA ILE A 58 -8.78 -2.22 -6.04
C ILE A 58 -7.33 -2.38 -5.55
N LEU A 59 -6.78 -1.35 -4.89
CA LEU A 59 -5.42 -1.40 -4.37
C LEU A 59 -5.24 -2.42 -3.24
N ASN A 60 -6.27 -2.63 -2.42
CA ASN A 60 -6.25 -3.69 -1.41
C ASN A 60 -6.24 -5.09 -2.03
N GLU A 61 -6.95 -5.29 -3.13
CA GLU A 61 -6.90 -6.54 -3.89
C GLU A 61 -5.51 -6.71 -4.53
N ALA A 62 -4.96 -5.67 -5.13
CA ALA A 62 -3.63 -5.68 -5.73
C ALA A 62 -2.53 -6.00 -4.71
N GLU A 63 -2.62 -5.45 -3.50
CA GLU A 63 -1.66 -5.73 -2.43
C GLU A 63 -1.61 -7.21 -2.05
N LYS A 64 -2.75 -7.90 -2.12
CA LYS A 64 -2.82 -9.34 -1.87
C LYS A 64 -2.22 -10.18 -3.00
N GLU A 65 -2.36 -9.71 -4.24
CA GLU A 65 -1.87 -10.40 -5.43
C GLU A 65 -0.38 -10.15 -5.70
N PHE A 66 0.10 -8.94 -5.43
CA PHE A 66 1.48 -8.52 -5.68
C PHE A 66 2.25 -8.43 -4.35
N SER A 67 2.67 -9.57 -3.82
CA SER A 67 3.32 -9.66 -2.51
C SER A 67 4.71 -9.00 -2.44
N ASP A 68 5.35 -8.77 -3.57
CA ASP A 68 6.67 -8.15 -3.72
C ASP A 68 6.62 -6.62 -3.90
N ILE A 69 5.42 -6.05 -4.03
CA ILE A 69 5.22 -4.61 -4.20
C ILE A 69 4.84 -3.98 -2.86
N LEU A 70 5.46 -2.86 -2.54
CA LEU A 70 5.13 -2.06 -1.36
C LEU A 70 4.02 -1.06 -1.73
N PHE A 71 2.91 -1.11 -0.99
CA PHE A 71 1.80 -0.16 -1.13
C PHE A 71 1.80 0.83 0.01
N LEU A 72 1.92 2.11 -0.31
CA LEU A 72 1.89 3.23 0.63
C LEU A 72 0.75 4.17 0.29
N SER A 73 0.22 4.85 1.30
CA SER A 73 -0.85 5.84 1.12
C SER A 73 -0.69 7.03 2.05
N PHE A 74 -1.23 8.15 1.67
CA PHE A 74 -1.30 9.34 2.52
C PHE A 74 -2.61 10.12 2.27
N VAL A 75 -2.97 10.95 3.22
CA VAL A 75 -4.15 11.81 3.15
C VAL A 75 -3.76 13.16 2.55
N GLN A 76 -4.24 13.45 1.35
CA GLN A 76 -3.85 14.64 0.59
C GLN A 76 -4.02 15.96 1.36
N THR A 77 -5.12 16.12 2.07
CA THR A 77 -5.42 17.37 2.79
C THR A 77 -4.67 17.51 4.10
N LYS A 78 -4.24 16.39 4.69
CA LYS A 78 -3.53 16.35 5.97
C LYS A 78 -2.02 16.37 5.78
N ASP A 79 -1.53 15.57 4.86
CA ASP A 79 -0.10 15.29 4.68
C ASP A 79 0.48 16.12 3.52
N LYS A 80 0.34 17.44 3.61
CA LYS A 80 0.72 18.38 2.54
C LYS A 80 2.21 18.34 2.18
N ASP A 81 3.06 18.07 3.15
CA ASP A 81 4.51 17.98 2.92
C ASP A 81 4.86 16.74 2.10
N ILE A 82 4.16 15.62 2.35
CA ILE A 82 4.30 14.40 1.56
C ILE A 82 3.82 14.65 0.14
N ALA A 83 2.65 15.24 -0.04
CA ALA A 83 2.11 15.59 -1.34
C ALA A 83 3.09 16.45 -2.15
N LYS A 84 3.65 17.46 -1.54
CA LYS A 84 4.64 18.34 -2.16
C LYS A 84 5.93 17.60 -2.53
N SER A 85 6.43 16.76 -1.65
CA SER A 85 7.66 16.00 -1.90
C SER A 85 7.55 15.00 -3.06
N LEU A 86 6.34 14.52 -3.31
CA LEU A 86 6.02 13.57 -4.38
C LEU A 86 5.42 14.24 -5.64
N ASP A 87 5.30 15.57 -5.62
CA ASP A 87 4.67 16.34 -6.70
C ASP A 87 3.24 15.85 -7.01
N ILE A 88 2.45 15.62 -5.96
CA ILE A 88 1.07 15.17 -6.05
C ILE A 88 0.12 16.30 -5.64
N ASP A 89 -0.62 16.83 -6.62
CA ASP A 89 -1.53 17.97 -6.41
C ASP A 89 -2.97 17.56 -6.10
N TYR A 90 -3.35 16.32 -6.45
CA TYR A 90 -4.72 15.85 -6.32
C TYR A 90 -4.80 14.55 -5.52
N TRP A 91 -5.83 14.40 -4.67
CA TRP A 91 -6.23 13.07 -4.20
C TRP A 91 -6.71 12.24 -5.39
N THR A 92 -6.85 10.95 -5.25
CA THR A 92 -7.10 10.00 -6.35
C THR A 92 -5.91 9.80 -7.29
N THR A 93 -4.75 10.28 -6.92
CA THR A 93 -3.50 10.03 -7.67
C THR A 93 -2.88 8.71 -7.24
N ILE A 94 -2.52 7.90 -8.22
CA ILE A 94 -1.74 6.66 -8.03
C ILE A 94 -0.43 6.84 -8.77
N VAL A 95 0.68 6.65 -8.06
CA VAL A 95 2.03 6.77 -8.63
C VAL A 95 2.79 5.47 -8.38
N VAL A 96 3.51 5.01 -9.38
CA VAL A 96 4.35 3.81 -9.31
C VAL A 96 5.81 4.21 -9.45
N TYR A 97 6.62 3.77 -8.49
CA TYR A 97 8.07 3.97 -8.47
C TYR A 97 8.80 2.64 -8.61
N LYS A 98 9.87 2.65 -9.37
CA LYS A 98 10.81 1.53 -9.49
C LYS A 98 12.23 2.07 -9.69
N ASN A 99 13.20 1.47 -9.01
CA ASN A 99 14.60 1.88 -9.09
C ASN A 99 14.80 3.39 -8.86
N ASN A 100 14.15 3.94 -7.85
CA ASN A 100 14.21 5.37 -7.51
C ASN A 100 13.68 6.31 -8.59
N LYS A 101 12.82 5.81 -9.46
CA LYS A 101 12.16 6.56 -10.54
C LYS A 101 10.65 6.39 -10.51
N GLU A 102 9.93 7.49 -10.75
CA GLU A 102 8.53 7.41 -11.11
C GLU A 102 8.41 6.82 -12.51
N ILE A 103 7.71 5.71 -12.64
CA ILE A 103 7.52 5.02 -13.92
C ILE A 103 6.12 5.17 -14.49
N ALA A 104 5.13 5.44 -13.65
CA ALA A 104 3.74 5.60 -14.07
C ALA A 104 2.97 6.46 -13.07
N ARG A 105 1.97 7.17 -13.57
CA ARG A 105 1.07 8.02 -12.78
C ARG A 105 -0.32 8.05 -13.40
N SER A 106 -1.35 8.04 -12.56
CA SER A 106 -2.73 8.24 -13.00
C SER A 106 -3.51 9.04 -11.96
N ILE A 107 -4.51 9.78 -12.41
CA ILE A 107 -5.40 10.58 -11.57
C ILE A 107 -6.83 10.15 -11.86
N GLY A 108 -7.59 9.79 -10.82
CA GLY A 108 -9.01 9.48 -10.92
C GLY A 108 -9.36 8.14 -11.54
N GLN A 109 -8.40 7.27 -11.80
CA GLN A 109 -8.65 5.96 -12.40
C GLN A 109 -9.39 5.04 -11.43
N THR A 110 -10.49 4.41 -11.90
CA THR A 110 -11.34 3.50 -11.10
C THR A 110 -11.55 2.14 -11.74
N LYS A 111 -10.93 1.87 -12.88
CA LYS A 111 -11.01 0.56 -13.54
C LYS A 111 -9.88 -0.34 -13.04
N LYS A 112 -10.24 -1.53 -12.55
CA LYS A 112 -9.26 -2.50 -12.05
C LYS A 112 -8.19 -2.85 -13.09
N THR A 113 -8.59 -3.10 -14.33
CA THR A 113 -7.68 -3.43 -15.43
C THR A 113 -6.64 -2.33 -15.67
N GLU A 114 -7.06 -1.09 -15.64
CA GLU A 114 -6.19 0.07 -15.86
C GLU A 114 -5.23 0.30 -14.68
N ILE A 115 -5.72 0.13 -13.45
CA ILE A 115 -4.87 0.24 -12.25
C ILE A 115 -3.84 -0.88 -12.22
N TYR A 116 -4.23 -2.11 -12.56
CA TYR A 116 -3.30 -3.23 -12.60
C TYR A 116 -2.27 -3.07 -13.73
N SER A 117 -2.68 -2.55 -14.87
CA SER A 117 -1.75 -2.19 -15.96
C SER A 117 -0.74 -1.14 -15.52
N LEU A 118 -1.19 -0.12 -14.78
CA LEU A 118 -0.33 0.90 -14.21
C LEU A 118 0.73 0.29 -13.25
N ILE A 119 0.30 -0.59 -12.36
CA ILE A 119 1.17 -1.26 -11.38
C ILE A 119 2.21 -2.16 -12.08
N ASN A 120 1.83 -2.79 -13.18
CA ASN A 120 2.70 -3.65 -13.98
C ASN A 120 3.48 -2.90 -15.06
N SER A 121 3.44 -1.58 -15.07
CA SER A 121 4.23 -0.77 -15.99
C SER A 121 5.73 -0.95 -15.70
N LEU A 122 6.45 -1.58 -16.60
CA LEU A 122 7.88 -1.84 -16.51
C LEU A 122 8.62 -1.04 -17.59
#